data_13eea478113190c66b9ae2be47c4e157
#
_entry.id   13eea478113190c66b9ae2be47c4e157
#
_cell.length_a   1.000
_cell.length_b   1.000
_cell.length_c   1.000
_cell.angle_alpha   90.00
_cell.angle_beta   90.00
_cell.angle_gamma   90.00
#
_symmetry.space_group_name_H-M   'P 1'
#
loop_
_entity.id
_entity.type
_entity.pdbx_description
1 polymer ?
#
loop_
_entity_poly.entity_id
_entity_poly.type
_entity_poly.pdbx_seq_one_letter_code
_entity_poly.pdbx_strand_id
1 'polypeptide(L)'
;GLGDVYKRQTLVWASKSEKSKYTFNYQSLKCLNDDLQMRSNWDLPICNGTERLKKNGKKVHSTQKPEALLHRILLATSNKNDLILDPFLGSGTTATVAKKLSRNFYGIEKEKAYFKAAEQRLKKTKTIEDDYLDTIQNNRSKPRIPFGSLVELGIIKPGTTIFDNKKKISAKIMVDGSIKHAQTEGSIHKVAAIILGAESCNGWTYWHCELGNTFVPINDLRQKFLSKSYL
;
A
#
# COMPACT_ATOMS: atom_id res chain seq x y z
N GLY A 1 20.79 34.20 -11.50
CA GLY A 1 20.09 32.94 -11.58
C GLY A 1 18.60 33.18 -11.62
N LEU A 2 17.96 32.85 -12.71
CA LEU A 2 16.49 32.81 -12.81
C LEU A 2 16.01 31.70 -11.91
N GLY A 3 15.22 32.03 -10.90
CA GLY A 3 14.68 31.10 -9.91
C GLY A 3 13.99 29.89 -10.54
N ASP A 4 14.10 28.77 -9.87
CA ASP A 4 13.48 27.51 -10.23
C ASP A 4 11.99 27.70 -10.45
N VAL A 5 11.55 27.63 -11.69
CA VAL A 5 10.13 27.63 -12.03
C VAL A 5 9.57 26.26 -11.67
N TYR A 6 8.97 26.14 -10.50
CA TYR A 6 8.23 24.94 -10.09
C TYR A 6 7.08 24.69 -11.06
N LYS A 7 7.20 23.64 -11.87
CA LYS A 7 6.12 23.23 -12.76
C LYS A 7 5.12 22.37 -11.97
N ARG A 8 4.02 22.97 -11.57
CA ARG A 8 2.89 22.21 -11.01
C ARG A 8 2.09 21.54 -12.12
N GLN A 9 1.71 20.29 -11.91
CA GLN A 9 0.79 19.54 -12.75
C GLN A 9 -0.26 18.90 -11.89
N THR A 10 -1.51 18.87 -12.37
CA THR A 10 -2.62 18.21 -11.67
C THR A 10 -2.82 16.83 -12.25
N LEU A 11 -2.92 15.82 -11.37
CA LEU A 11 -3.40 14.49 -11.69
C LEU A 11 -4.88 14.41 -11.36
N VAL A 12 -5.68 13.99 -12.32
CA VAL A 12 -7.10 13.73 -12.13
C VAL A 12 -7.32 12.23 -12.12
N TRP A 13 -7.94 11.74 -11.06
CA TRP A 13 -8.38 10.36 -10.98
C TRP A 13 -9.89 10.32 -11.17
N ALA A 14 -10.33 9.58 -12.18
CA ALA A 14 -11.72 9.44 -12.53
C ALA A 14 -12.11 7.97 -12.65
N SER A 15 -13.36 7.66 -12.42
CA SER A 15 -13.98 6.35 -12.67
C SER A 15 -15.08 6.49 -13.72
N LYS A 16 -15.41 5.39 -14.41
CA LYS A 16 -16.45 5.37 -15.43
C LYS A 16 -17.85 5.66 -14.84
N SER A 17 -18.08 5.24 -13.60
CA SER A 17 -19.33 5.46 -12.87
C SER A 17 -19.10 5.36 -11.37
N GLU A 18 -20.05 5.80 -10.56
CA GLU A 18 -20.00 5.67 -9.08
C GLU A 18 -19.89 4.21 -8.61
N LYS A 19 -20.43 3.27 -9.38
CA LYS A 19 -20.38 1.82 -9.08
C LYS A 19 -19.13 1.13 -9.62
N SER A 20 -18.22 1.84 -10.27
CA SER A 20 -17.00 1.25 -10.83
C SER A 20 -16.10 0.72 -9.72
N LYS A 21 -15.67 -0.52 -9.86
CA LYS A 21 -14.60 -1.07 -9.02
C LYS A 21 -13.27 -0.48 -9.46
N TYR A 22 -12.44 -0.13 -8.49
CA TYR A 22 -11.10 0.38 -8.74
C TYR A 22 -10.10 -0.22 -7.77
N THR A 23 -8.86 -0.31 -8.19
CA THR A 23 -7.73 -0.68 -7.35
C THR A 23 -7.15 0.58 -6.71
N PHE A 24 -6.93 0.55 -5.39
CA PHE A 24 -6.16 1.57 -4.69
C PHE A 24 -5.32 0.93 -3.59
N ASN A 25 -4.04 0.80 -3.85
CA ASN A 25 -3.07 0.14 -2.98
C ASN A 25 -2.55 1.11 -1.90
N TYR A 26 -3.43 1.48 -0.98
CA TYR A 26 -3.16 2.46 0.08
C TYR A 26 -1.91 2.12 0.91
N GLN A 27 -1.72 0.85 1.27
CA GLN A 27 -0.58 0.43 2.08
C GLN A 27 0.74 0.59 1.32
N SER A 28 0.78 0.29 0.03
CA SER A 28 1.97 0.53 -0.81
C SER A 28 2.34 2.01 -0.85
N LEU A 29 1.34 2.91 -0.94
CA LEU A 29 1.60 4.35 -0.85
C LEU A 29 2.12 4.79 0.51
N LYS A 30 1.64 4.19 1.59
CA LYS A 30 2.18 4.45 2.94
C LYS A 30 3.64 4.02 3.05
N CYS A 31 3.98 2.82 2.56
CA CYS A 31 5.36 2.35 2.57
C CYS A 31 6.30 3.27 1.77
N LEU A 32 5.82 3.86 0.66
CA LEU A 32 6.56 4.88 -0.09
C LEU A 32 6.70 6.22 0.62
N ASN A 33 6.08 6.41 1.79
CA ASN A 33 6.05 7.64 2.56
C ASN A 33 6.25 7.39 4.07
N ASP A 34 7.20 6.53 4.42
CA ASP A 34 7.61 6.21 5.80
C ASP A 34 6.43 5.85 6.72
N ASP A 35 5.51 5.01 6.21
CA ASP A 35 4.26 4.62 6.86
C ASP A 35 3.25 5.76 7.15
N LEU A 36 3.54 6.95 6.69
CA LEU A 36 2.61 8.07 6.75
C LEU A 36 1.66 8.09 5.55
N GLN A 37 0.46 8.61 5.75
CA GLN A 37 -0.48 8.79 4.65
C GLN A 37 0.12 9.69 3.57
N MET A 38 0.14 9.22 2.31
CA MET A 38 0.57 10.02 1.18
C MET A 38 -0.38 11.21 0.99
N ARG A 39 0.18 12.41 1.00
CA ARG A 39 -0.57 13.64 0.74
C ARG A 39 -0.92 13.78 -0.74
N SER A 40 -1.90 14.63 -1.06
CA SER A 40 -2.28 14.95 -2.45
C SER A 40 -1.22 15.77 -3.20
N ASN A 41 -0.36 16.45 -2.48
CA ASN A 41 0.76 17.19 -3.06
C ASN A 41 2.02 16.31 -3.07
N TRP A 42 2.50 15.99 -4.28
CA TRP A 42 3.67 15.14 -4.48
C TRP A 42 4.86 15.96 -4.95
N ASP A 43 5.92 15.95 -4.19
CA ASP A 43 7.22 16.50 -4.59
C ASP A 43 8.02 15.39 -5.27
N LEU A 44 8.26 15.54 -6.57
CA LEU A 44 8.90 14.53 -7.41
C LEU A 44 9.99 15.19 -8.27
N PRO A 45 11.13 14.49 -8.45
CA PRO A 45 12.19 15.00 -9.30
C PRO A 45 11.70 15.17 -10.74
N ILE A 46 12.21 16.18 -11.41
CA ILE A 46 12.00 16.34 -12.84
C ILE A 46 12.79 15.28 -13.61
N CYS A 47 12.27 14.89 -14.78
CA CYS A 47 12.99 13.98 -15.67
C CYS A 47 14.28 14.64 -16.19
N ASN A 48 15.43 14.17 -15.75
CA ASN A 48 16.76 14.69 -16.13
C ASN A 48 17.81 13.53 -16.21
N GLY A 49 19.08 13.90 -16.35
CA GLY A 49 20.21 12.95 -16.32
C GLY A 49 20.08 11.81 -17.32
N THR A 50 20.35 10.59 -16.85
CA THR A 50 20.32 9.35 -17.64
C THR A 50 18.91 8.89 -17.99
N GLU A 51 17.91 9.28 -17.22
CA GLU A 51 16.51 8.98 -17.49
C GLU A 51 15.98 9.73 -18.72
N ARG A 52 16.52 10.92 -18.95
CA ARG A 52 16.10 11.78 -20.07
C ARG A 52 16.62 11.26 -21.39
N LEU A 53 15.71 10.81 -22.27
CA LEU A 53 16.08 10.34 -23.59
C LEU A 53 16.66 11.47 -24.44
N LYS A 54 17.87 11.25 -24.96
CA LYS A 54 18.57 12.17 -25.85
C LYS A 54 19.01 11.44 -27.10
N LYS A 55 18.98 12.16 -28.22
CA LYS A 55 19.56 11.74 -29.52
C LYS A 55 20.41 12.89 -30.04
N ASN A 56 21.69 12.63 -30.31
CA ASN A 56 22.65 13.64 -30.72
C ASN A 56 22.67 14.87 -29.77
N GLY A 57 22.68 14.63 -28.46
CA GLY A 57 22.67 15.67 -27.42
C GLY A 57 21.34 16.41 -27.23
N LYS A 58 20.37 16.25 -28.12
CA LYS A 58 19.05 16.91 -28.04
C LYS A 58 18.01 16.00 -27.37
N LYS A 59 17.07 16.60 -26.63
CA LYS A 59 15.94 15.92 -26.02
C LYS A 59 15.08 15.25 -27.10
N VAL A 60 14.80 13.95 -26.97
CA VAL A 60 13.92 13.22 -27.89
C VAL A 60 12.47 13.71 -27.74
N HIS A 61 12.01 13.90 -26.50
CA HIS A 61 10.65 14.35 -26.20
C HIS A 61 10.70 15.51 -25.21
N SER A 62 10.07 16.64 -25.52
CA SER A 62 10.15 17.86 -24.70
C SER A 62 9.55 17.69 -23.30
N THR A 63 8.47 16.95 -23.19
CA THR A 63 7.67 16.78 -21.97
C THR A 63 7.71 15.35 -21.39
N GLN A 64 8.84 14.63 -21.59
CA GLN A 64 9.01 13.30 -20.98
C GLN A 64 8.74 13.37 -19.47
N LYS A 65 7.85 12.51 -18.98
CA LYS A 65 7.51 12.42 -17.56
C LYS A 65 8.58 11.61 -16.81
N PRO A 66 8.85 11.92 -15.53
CA PRO A 66 9.75 11.12 -14.72
C PRO A 66 9.15 9.74 -14.40
N GLU A 67 10.00 8.72 -14.38
CA GLU A 67 9.57 7.34 -14.03
C GLU A 67 9.02 7.27 -12.61
N ALA A 68 9.56 8.03 -11.66
CA ALA A 68 9.08 8.08 -10.29
C ALA A 68 7.59 8.45 -10.18
N LEU A 69 7.08 9.32 -11.07
CA LEU A 69 5.67 9.66 -11.13
C LEU A 69 4.84 8.44 -11.53
N LEU A 70 5.21 7.79 -12.64
CA LEU A 70 4.48 6.64 -13.15
C LEU A 70 4.60 5.42 -12.21
N HIS A 71 5.76 5.24 -11.58
CA HIS A 71 5.96 4.20 -10.56
C HIS A 71 4.94 4.36 -9.42
N ARG A 72 4.82 5.56 -8.87
CA ARG A 72 3.85 5.85 -7.80
C ARG A 72 2.40 5.65 -8.24
N ILE A 73 2.05 6.14 -9.43
CA ILE A 73 0.69 5.99 -9.98
C ILE A 73 0.36 4.51 -10.20
N LEU A 74 1.22 3.76 -10.89
CA LEU A 74 0.94 2.36 -11.22
C LEU A 74 0.89 1.47 -9.98
N LEU A 75 1.77 1.67 -9.01
CA LEU A 75 1.69 0.96 -7.74
C LEU A 75 0.39 1.28 -6.98
N ALA A 76 -0.06 2.53 -7.02
CA ALA A 76 -1.27 2.94 -6.33
C ALA A 76 -2.55 2.37 -6.96
N THR A 77 -2.60 2.28 -8.30
CA THR A 77 -3.86 2.09 -9.04
C THR A 77 -3.95 0.80 -9.84
N SER A 78 -2.95 -0.07 -9.73
CA SER A 78 -2.94 -1.35 -10.44
C SER A 78 -2.20 -2.45 -9.68
N ASN A 79 -2.46 -3.68 -10.04
CA ASN A 79 -1.79 -4.88 -9.54
C ASN A 79 -0.89 -5.51 -10.62
N LYS A 80 -0.04 -6.47 -10.23
CA LYS A 80 0.73 -7.29 -11.16
C LYS A 80 -0.21 -7.94 -12.19
N ASN A 81 0.23 -7.97 -13.45
CA ASN A 81 -0.51 -8.47 -14.61
C ASN A 81 -1.72 -7.62 -15.07
N ASP A 82 -2.09 -6.55 -14.37
CA ASP A 82 -3.12 -5.64 -14.89
C ASP A 82 -2.69 -5.00 -16.22
N LEU A 83 -3.67 -4.65 -17.03
CA LEU A 83 -3.44 -3.97 -18.31
C LEU A 83 -3.48 -2.45 -18.14
N ILE A 84 -2.40 -1.79 -18.54
CA ILE A 84 -2.25 -0.35 -18.54
C ILE A 84 -2.42 0.17 -19.98
N LEU A 85 -3.33 1.09 -20.19
CA LEU A 85 -3.51 1.77 -21.47
C LEU A 85 -2.94 3.19 -21.39
N ASP A 86 -2.06 3.53 -22.32
CA ASP A 86 -1.58 4.91 -22.52
C ASP A 86 -1.81 5.34 -23.98
N PRO A 87 -2.89 6.09 -24.26
CA PRO A 87 -3.22 6.53 -25.61
C PRO A 87 -2.30 7.67 -26.15
N PHE A 88 -1.38 8.19 -25.33
CA PHE A 88 -0.44 9.25 -25.67
C PHE A 88 0.97 8.91 -25.18
N LEU A 89 1.46 7.74 -25.62
CA LEU A 89 2.65 7.07 -25.08
C LEU A 89 3.92 7.93 -25.05
N GLY A 90 4.09 8.83 -26.01
CA GLY A 90 5.27 9.68 -26.13
C GLY A 90 6.57 8.88 -26.18
N SER A 91 7.48 9.17 -25.25
CA SER A 91 8.76 8.46 -25.12
C SER A 91 8.67 7.14 -24.32
N GLY A 92 7.47 6.64 -24.04
CA GLY A 92 7.23 5.33 -23.44
C GLY A 92 7.48 5.23 -21.94
N THR A 93 7.36 6.31 -21.17
CA THR A 93 7.60 6.25 -19.72
C THR A 93 6.61 5.33 -19.03
N THR A 94 5.31 5.43 -19.34
CA THR A 94 4.27 4.57 -18.78
C THR A 94 4.54 3.09 -19.07
N ALA A 95 4.81 2.75 -20.34
CA ALA A 95 5.10 1.38 -20.74
C ALA A 95 6.39 0.83 -20.10
N THR A 96 7.42 1.67 -19.97
CA THR A 96 8.66 1.32 -19.30
C THR A 96 8.42 0.93 -17.84
N VAL A 97 7.67 1.75 -17.12
CA VAL A 97 7.36 1.48 -15.70
C VAL A 97 6.41 0.29 -15.56
N ALA A 98 5.40 0.18 -16.43
CA ALA A 98 4.52 -0.97 -16.46
C ALA A 98 5.31 -2.28 -16.64
N LYS A 99 6.24 -2.33 -17.61
CA LYS A 99 7.13 -3.47 -17.82
C LYS A 99 8.01 -3.76 -16.59
N LYS A 100 8.63 -2.75 -15.98
CA LYS A 100 9.44 -2.93 -14.76
C LYS A 100 8.65 -3.58 -13.64
N LEU A 101 7.39 -3.19 -13.47
CA LEU A 101 6.50 -3.64 -12.42
C LEU A 101 5.64 -4.87 -12.80
N SER A 102 5.96 -5.56 -13.89
CA SER A 102 5.19 -6.73 -14.40
C SER A 102 3.70 -6.45 -14.61
N ARG A 103 3.38 -5.25 -15.13
CA ARG A 103 2.07 -4.94 -15.67
C ARG A 103 2.11 -5.10 -17.18
N ASN A 104 1.00 -5.57 -17.76
CA ASN A 104 0.80 -5.52 -19.20
C ASN A 104 0.52 -4.08 -19.63
N PHE A 105 0.84 -3.73 -20.86
CA PHE A 105 0.55 -2.38 -21.35
C PHE A 105 0.17 -2.37 -22.81
N TYR A 106 -0.64 -1.39 -23.16
CA TYR A 106 -0.97 -1.03 -24.54
C TYR A 106 -0.74 0.46 -24.71
N GLY A 107 0.14 0.84 -25.62
CA GLY A 107 0.51 2.23 -25.84
C GLY A 107 0.24 2.67 -27.27
N ILE A 108 -0.28 3.88 -27.44
CA ILE A 108 -0.53 4.49 -28.76
C ILE A 108 0.33 5.73 -28.89
N GLU A 109 1.05 5.86 -30.00
CA GLU A 109 1.85 7.04 -30.33
C GLU A 109 1.78 7.31 -31.82
N LYS A 110 1.41 8.55 -32.17
CA LYS A 110 1.28 9.01 -33.56
C LYS A 110 2.63 9.29 -34.20
N GLU A 111 3.56 9.88 -33.45
CA GLU A 111 4.84 10.30 -33.95
C GLU A 111 5.82 9.14 -34.05
N LYS A 112 6.17 8.76 -35.29
CA LYS A 112 7.09 7.64 -35.55
C LYS A 112 8.42 7.74 -34.81
N ALA A 113 8.94 8.98 -34.63
CA ALA A 113 10.20 9.21 -33.92
C ALA A 113 10.09 8.86 -32.43
N TYR A 114 8.98 9.23 -31.78
CA TYR A 114 8.71 8.92 -30.39
C TYR A 114 8.42 7.44 -30.20
N PHE A 115 7.62 6.85 -31.10
CA PHE A 115 7.34 5.41 -31.09
C PHE A 115 8.64 4.58 -31.14
N LYS A 116 9.54 4.88 -32.10
CA LYS A 116 10.84 4.20 -32.20
C LYS A 116 11.70 4.38 -30.93
N ALA A 117 11.67 5.55 -30.32
CA ALA A 117 12.40 5.81 -29.10
C ALA A 117 11.81 5.00 -27.91
N ALA A 118 10.50 4.94 -27.80
CA ALA A 118 9.80 4.13 -26.83
C ALA A 118 10.11 2.62 -26.99
N GLU A 119 10.06 2.14 -28.24
CA GLU A 119 10.39 0.74 -28.56
C GLU A 119 11.83 0.38 -28.15
N GLN A 120 12.79 1.23 -28.49
CA GLN A 120 14.19 1.02 -28.10
C GLN A 120 14.39 1.04 -26.58
N ARG A 121 13.69 1.93 -25.89
CA ARG A 121 13.69 2.00 -24.42
C ARG A 121 13.15 0.72 -23.81
N LEU A 122 12.01 0.24 -24.32
CA LEU A 122 11.37 -0.99 -23.83
C LEU A 122 12.25 -2.24 -24.07
N LYS A 123 12.96 -2.33 -25.20
CA LYS A 123 13.91 -3.42 -25.47
C LYS A 123 15.04 -3.47 -24.42
N LYS A 124 15.48 -2.32 -23.92
CA LYS A 124 16.54 -2.20 -22.90
C LYS A 124 16.03 -2.32 -21.47
N THR A 125 14.72 -2.21 -21.27
CA THR A 125 14.10 -2.25 -19.92
C THR A 125 14.04 -3.68 -19.42
N LYS A 126 14.67 -3.93 -18.27
CA LYS A 126 14.56 -5.18 -17.53
C LYS A 126 13.35 -5.13 -16.59
N THR A 127 12.67 -6.24 -16.43
CA THR A 127 11.64 -6.43 -15.41
C THR A 127 12.32 -6.57 -14.04
N ILE A 128 11.68 -6.11 -13.00
CA ILE A 128 12.08 -6.41 -11.62
C ILE A 128 11.73 -7.89 -11.39
N GLU A 129 12.59 -8.62 -10.67
CA GLU A 129 12.37 -10.01 -10.33
C GLU A 129 11.08 -10.19 -9.53
N ASP A 130 10.39 -11.28 -9.76
CA ASP A 130 9.04 -11.53 -9.21
C ASP A 130 9.00 -11.44 -7.68
N ASP A 131 10.05 -11.88 -6.99
CA ASP A 131 10.16 -11.87 -5.53
C ASP A 131 10.07 -10.45 -4.92
N TYR A 132 10.40 -9.42 -5.70
CA TYR A 132 10.37 -8.02 -5.27
C TYR A 132 9.14 -7.25 -5.73
N LEU A 133 8.23 -7.91 -6.46
CA LEU A 133 7.03 -7.27 -7.01
C LEU A 133 5.82 -7.36 -6.10
N ASP A 134 5.88 -8.20 -5.07
CA ASP A 134 4.78 -8.36 -4.13
C ASP A 134 4.62 -7.09 -3.30
N THR A 135 3.44 -6.50 -3.39
CA THR A 135 3.06 -5.32 -2.62
C THR A 135 2.19 -5.70 -1.44
N ILE A 136 2.27 -4.93 -0.37
CA ILE A 136 1.38 -5.10 0.79
C ILE A 136 -0.06 -4.89 0.32
N GLN A 137 -0.82 -5.96 0.29
CA GLN A 137 -2.22 -5.90 -0.11
C GLN A 137 -3.06 -5.12 0.91
N ASN A 138 -4.03 -4.39 0.39
CA ASN A 138 -4.92 -3.60 1.21
C ASN A 138 -5.73 -4.52 2.13
N ASN A 139 -5.60 -4.37 3.44
CA ASN A 139 -6.35 -5.16 4.43
C ASN A 139 -7.88 -5.02 4.31
N ARG A 140 -8.37 -4.10 3.48
CA ARG A 140 -9.82 -3.95 3.21
C ARG A 140 -10.42 -5.14 2.45
N SER A 141 -9.62 -5.91 1.74
CA SER A 141 -10.08 -7.12 1.05
C SER A 141 -10.07 -8.37 1.95
N LYS A 142 -9.39 -8.31 3.10
CA LYS A 142 -9.41 -9.43 4.06
C LYS A 142 -10.66 -9.35 4.93
N PRO A 143 -11.34 -10.47 5.19
CA PRO A 143 -12.49 -10.49 6.09
C PRO A 143 -12.10 -9.87 7.42
N ARG A 144 -12.89 -8.91 7.88
CA ARG A 144 -12.71 -8.35 9.22
C ARG A 144 -13.32 -9.31 10.21
N ILE A 145 -12.49 -9.92 11.06
CA ILE A 145 -12.97 -10.72 12.19
C ILE A 145 -12.90 -9.81 13.42
N PRO A 146 -14.05 -9.48 14.02
CA PRO A 146 -14.09 -8.79 15.30
C PRO A 146 -13.40 -9.62 16.39
N PHE A 147 -12.84 -8.97 17.41
CA PHE A 147 -12.20 -9.69 18.52
C PHE A 147 -13.17 -10.64 19.24
N GLY A 148 -14.43 -10.22 19.42
CA GLY A 148 -15.48 -11.05 19.99
C GLY A 148 -15.67 -12.38 19.27
N SER A 149 -15.49 -12.42 17.95
CA SER A 149 -15.59 -13.68 17.20
C SER A 149 -14.52 -14.69 17.56
N LEU A 150 -13.33 -14.27 18.00
CA LEU A 150 -12.32 -15.20 18.51
C LEU A 150 -12.75 -15.84 19.84
N VAL A 151 -13.53 -15.10 20.63
CA VAL A 151 -14.13 -15.59 21.90
C VAL A 151 -15.27 -16.54 21.59
N GLU A 152 -16.20 -16.17 20.72
CA GLU A 152 -17.35 -17.01 20.31
C GLU A 152 -16.91 -18.34 19.71
N LEU A 153 -15.82 -18.35 18.94
CA LEU A 153 -15.25 -19.55 18.32
C LEU A 153 -14.37 -20.36 19.27
N GLY A 154 -14.19 -19.91 20.50
CA GLY A 154 -13.37 -20.61 21.52
C GLY A 154 -11.87 -20.59 21.24
N ILE A 155 -11.41 -19.73 20.32
CA ILE A 155 -9.97 -19.56 20.00
C ILE A 155 -9.24 -18.93 21.19
N ILE A 156 -9.91 -18.01 21.85
CA ILE A 156 -9.46 -17.42 23.10
C ILE A 156 -10.62 -17.49 24.13
N LYS A 157 -10.32 -17.91 25.34
CA LYS A 157 -11.36 -18.14 26.33
C LYS A 157 -11.68 -16.87 27.13
N PRO A 158 -12.96 -16.62 27.50
CA PRO A 158 -13.27 -15.62 28.51
C PRO A 158 -12.48 -15.87 29.80
N GLY A 159 -12.09 -14.79 30.47
CA GLY A 159 -11.23 -14.87 31.67
C GLY A 159 -9.73 -14.94 31.37
N THR A 160 -9.33 -15.18 30.12
CA THR A 160 -7.91 -15.09 29.71
C THR A 160 -7.38 -13.71 29.98
N THR A 161 -6.18 -13.60 30.53
CA THR A 161 -5.47 -12.35 30.73
C THR A 161 -4.59 -12.05 29.51
N ILE A 162 -4.74 -10.87 29.00
CA ILE A 162 -3.88 -10.32 27.93
C ILE A 162 -3.05 -9.17 28.49
N PHE A 163 -1.92 -8.89 27.88
CA PHE A 163 -0.91 -7.96 28.39
C PHE A 163 -0.48 -6.98 27.33
N ASP A 164 0.10 -5.85 27.74
CA ASP A 164 0.94 -5.05 26.85
C ASP A 164 2.24 -5.82 26.49
N ASN A 165 3.00 -5.34 25.51
CA ASN A 165 4.22 -6.02 25.05
C ASN A 165 5.32 -6.17 26.11
N LYS A 166 5.26 -5.38 27.20
CA LYS A 166 6.22 -5.40 28.33
C LYS A 166 5.69 -6.13 29.55
N LYS A 167 4.49 -6.71 29.47
CA LYS A 167 3.78 -7.36 30.58
C LYS A 167 3.57 -6.46 31.83
N LYS A 168 3.57 -5.13 31.64
CA LYS A 168 3.33 -4.18 32.73
C LYS A 168 1.86 -3.90 32.98
N ILE A 169 1.06 -4.02 31.93
CA ILE A 169 -0.38 -3.74 31.95
C ILE A 169 -1.10 -5.01 31.52
N SER A 170 -2.17 -5.36 32.26
CA SER A 170 -2.97 -6.54 31.94
C SER A 170 -4.45 -6.20 31.87
N ALA A 171 -5.20 -6.93 31.05
CA ALA A 171 -6.65 -6.86 30.98
C ALA A 171 -7.25 -8.27 30.89
N LYS A 172 -8.45 -8.47 31.43
CA LYS A 172 -9.20 -9.72 31.31
C LYS A 172 -10.19 -9.66 30.17
N ILE A 173 -10.29 -10.76 29.43
CA ILE A 173 -11.27 -10.93 28.36
C ILE A 173 -12.60 -11.32 28.94
N MET A 174 -13.66 -10.61 28.55
CA MET A 174 -15.03 -10.86 28.97
C MET A 174 -15.76 -11.76 27.96
N VAL A 175 -16.91 -12.30 28.34
CA VAL A 175 -17.70 -13.25 27.52
C VAL A 175 -18.24 -12.63 26.21
N ASP A 176 -18.46 -11.33 26.20
CA ASP A 176 -18.96 -10.56 25.06
C ASP A 176 -17.85 -10.07 24.12
N GLY A 177 -16.60 -10.46 24.39
CA GLY A 177 -15.44 -10.00 23.62
C GLY A 177 -14.94 -8.60 24.01
N SER A 178 -15.53 -7.97 25.04
CA SER A 178 -14.90 -6.79 25.65
C SER A 178 -13.70 -7.21 26.50
N ILE A 179 -12.87 -6.24 26.88
CA ILE A 179 -11.78 -6.45 27.83
C ILE A 179 -11.90 -5.47 29.00
N LYS A 180 -11.46 -5.90 30.17
CA LYS A 180 -11.51 -5.09 31.39
C LYS A 180 -10.12 -4.93 32.00
N HIS A 181 -9.73 -3.67 32.22
CA HIS A 181 -8.54 -3.26 32.95
C HIS A 181 -8.94 -2.29 34.07
N ALA A 182 -8.74 -2.66 35.32
CA ALA A 182 -9.18 -1.87 36.48
C ALA A 182 -10.68 -1.49 36.37
N GLN A 183 -10.98 -0.19 36.32
CA GLN A 183 -12.35 0.33 36.16
C GLN A 183 -12.75 0.57 34.70
N THR A 184 -11.82 0.33 33.74
CA THR A 184 -12.05 0.58 32.32
C THR A 184 -12.48 -0.71 31.61
N GLU A 185 -13.59 -0.64 30.87
CA GLU A 185 -14.13 -1.75 30.11
C GLU A 185 -14.53 -1.29 28.70
N GLY A 186 -14.35 -2.18 27.72
CA GLY A 186 -14.71 -1.89 26.33
C GLY A 186 -13.95 -2.73 25.32
N SER A 187 -13.96 -2.29 24.06
CA SER A 187 -13.22 -2.99 23.02
C SER A 187 -11.70 -2.95 23.25
N ILE A 188 -10.99 -3.91 22.66
CA ILE A 188 -9.51 -3.97 22.71
C ILE A 188 -8.85 -2.67 22.29
N HIS A 189 -9.47 -1.92 21.36
CA HIS A 189 -8.98 -0.63 20.88
C HIS A 189 -9.22 0.48 21.89
N LYS A 190 -10.45 0.57 22.42
CA LYS A 190 -10.85 1.60 23.37
C LYS A 190 -10.04 1.54 24.66
N VAL A 191 -9.93 0.35 25.24
CA VAL A 191 -9.20 0.17 26.52
C VAL A 191 -7.71 0.50 26.32
N ALA A 192 -7.09 0.05 25.23
CA ALA A 192 -5.71 0.40 24.93
C ALA A 192 -5.50 1.91 24.74
N ALA A 193 -6.40 2.59 24.03
CA ALA A 193 -6.33 4.04 23.80
C ALA A 193 -6.43 4.82 25.13
N ILE A 194 -7.38 4.44 26.01
CA ILE A 194 -7.54 5.08 27.34
C ILE A 194 -6.27 4.89 28.19
N ILE A 195 -5.71 3.68 28.22
CA ILE A 195 -4.49 3.38 28.99
C ILE A 195 -3.30 4.22 28.49
N LEU A 196 -3.20 4.42 27.19
CA LEU A 196 -2.13 5.20 26.57
C LEU A 196 -2.36 6.73 26.62
N GLY A 197 -3.55 7.18 27.03
CA GLY A 197 -3.92 8.60 26.94
C GLY A 197 -4.00 9.10 25.48
N ALA A 198 -4.32 8.21 24.53
CA ALA A 198 -4.35 8.48 23.10
C ALA A 198 -5.79 8.52 22.55
N GLU A 199 -6.02 9.30 21.48
CA GLU A 199 -7.34 9.35 20.83
C GLU A 199 -7.74 8.01 20.23
N SER A 200 -6.77 7.21 19.76
CA SER A 200 -6.98 5.87 19.20
C SER A 200 -5.77 4.97 19.39
N CYS A 201 -6.00 3.67 19.44
CA CYS A 201 -4.95 2.66 19.49
C CYS A 201 -5.38 1.41 18.73
N ASN A 202 -4.43 0.77 18.05
CA ASN A 202 -4.67 -0.53 17.43
C ASN A 202 -4.52 -1.65 18.49
N GLY A 203 -5.63 -2.04 19.11
CA GLY A 203 -5.64 -3.07 20.15
C GLY A 203 -5.15 -4.45 19.67
N TRP A 204 -5.24 -4.78 18.39
CA TRP A 204 -4.73 -6.03 17.86
C TRP A 204 -3.21 -6.20 17.98
N THR A 205 -2.49 -5.10 17.85
CA THR A 205 -1.02 -5.08 17.96
C THR A 205 -0.54 -4.69 19.35
N TYR A 206 -1.39 -3.97 20.10
CA TYR A 206 -1.06 -3.55 21.46
C TYR A 206 -1.13 -4.72 22.47
N TRP A 207 -2.20 -5.51 22.39
CA TRP A 207 -2.42 -6.62 23.32
C TRP A 207 -1.74 -7.89 22.86
N HIS A 208 -1.15 -8.60 23.81
CA HIS A 208 -0.46 -9.87 23.65
C HIS A 208 -1.07 -10.93 24.56
N CYS A 209 -0.98 -12.18 24.17
CA CYS A 209 -1.42 -13.30 24.97
C CYS A 209 -0.34 -14.38 25.05
N GLU A 210 -0.41 -15.18 26.07
CA GLU A 210 0.41 -16.37 26.22
C GLU A 210 -0.27 -17.56 25.53
N LEU A 211 0.43 -18.20 24.62
CA LEU A 211 0.00 -19.42 23.92
C LEU A 211 1.04 -20.51 24.14
N GLY A 212 0.80 -21.36 25.10
CA GLY A 212 1.82 -22.32 25.57
C GLY A 212 3.03 -21.56 26.08
N ASN A 213 4.19 -21.78 25.44
CA ASN A 213 5.46 -21.14 25.82
C ASN A 213 5.76 -19.87 24.98
N THR A 214 4.83 -19.39 24.17
CA THR A 214 5.04 -18.22 23.33
C THR A 214 4.19 -17.04 23.76
N PHE A 215 4.76 -15.84 23.71
CA PHE A 215 4.08 -14.59 23.98
C PHE A 215 3.94 -13.82 22.66
N VAL A 216 2.71 -13.67 22.17
CA VAL A 216 2.41 -13.19 20.83
C VAL A 216 1.32 -12.13 20.84
N PRO A 217 1.33 -11.18 19.87
CA PRO A 217 0.22 -10.26 19.68
C PRO A 217 -1.08 -11.04 19.42
N ILE A 218 -2.20 -10.55 19.94
CA ILE A 218 -3.52 -11.18 19.68
C ILE A 218 -3.87 -11.17 18.18
N ASN A 219 -3.26 -10.30 17.38
CA ASN A 219 -3.40 -10.31 15.93
C ASN A 219 -2.92 -11.63 15.29
N ASP A 220 -1.95 -12.30 15.88
CA ASP A 220 -1.43 -13.57 15.34
C ASP A 220 -2.47 -14.70 15.47
N LEU A 221 -3.29 -14.67 16.50
CA LEU A 221 -4.45 -15.56 16.62
C LEU A 221 -5.45 -15.34 15.49
N ARG A 222 -5.73 -14.08 15.20
CA ARG A 222 -6.59 -13.69 14.10
C ARG A 222 -6.05 -14.15 12.75
N GLN A 223 -4.74 -13.99 12.50
CA GLN A 223 -4.10 -14.41 11.24
C GLN A 223 -4.11 -15.95 11.09
N LYS A 224 -3.81 -16.68 12.15
CA LYS A 224 -3.90 -18.16 12.16
C LYS A 224 -5.31 -18.67 11.86
N PHE A 225 -6.34 -18.00 12.37
CA PHE A 225 -7.72 -18.34 12.07
C PHE A 225 -8.07 -18.06 10.61
N LEU A 226 -7.72 -16.88 10.10
CA LEU A 226 -7.94 -16.51 8.70
C LEU A 226 -7.28 -17.49 7.74
N SER A 227 -6.05 -17.92 8.01
CA SER A 227 -5.34 -18.87 7.16
C SER A 227 -5.97 -20.27 7.13
N LYS A 228 -6.64 -20.69 8.23
CA LYS A 228 -7.34 -21.99 8.29
C LYS A 228 -8.75 -21.98 7.68
N SER A 229 -9.37 -20.83 7.57
CA SER A 229 -10.75 -20.70 7.05
C SER A 229 -10.81 -20.58 5.53
N TYR A 230 -9.66 -20.54 4.85
CA TYR A 230 -9.52 -20.44 3.39
C TYR A 230 -8.86 -21.67 2.75
N LEU A 231 -8.66 -22.75 3.50
CA LEU A 231 -8.33 -24.10 3.02
C LEU A 231 -9.56 -24.99 3.13
#